data_fdeafb4347a88656b4e8a463af56ebc3
#
_entry.id   fdeafb4347a88656b4e8a463af56ebc3
#
_cell.length_a   1.000
_cell.length_b   1.000
_cell.length_c   1.000
_cell.angle_alpha   90.00
_cell.angle_beta   90.00
_cell.angle_gamma   90.00
#
_symmetry.space_group_name_H-M   'P 1'
#
loop_
_entity.id
_entity.type
_entity.pdbx_description
1 polymer ?
#
loop_
_entity_poly.entity_id
_entity_poly.type
_entity_poly.pdbx_seq_one_letter_code
_entity_poly.pdbx_strand_id
1 'polypeptide(L)'
;MPRIVHVLAFANAQVLDVTGPLQVFASTNDLARQRGLPLPYAVTVIAAQAEPVMTSAGLALVAEPLPAIDAPCDTLVIAGGWGVYGAAEDPALVDWVREKARHTRRMTSVCTGAFLLAASGLLDGCRVATHWTRC
;
A
#
# COMPACT_ATOMS: atom_id res chain seq x y z
N MET A 1 -14.22 -1.86 16.46
CA MET A 1 -13.93 -1.15 15.19
C MET A 1 -12.84 -1.89 14.44
N PRO A 2 -13.05 -2.26 13.18
CA PRO A 2 -12.01 -2.88 12.39
C PRO A 2 -10.83 -1.90 12.17
N ARG A 3 -9.63 -2.45 12.09
CA ARG A 3 -8.44 -1.66 11.73
C ARG A 3 -8.45 -1.37 10.24
N ILE A 4 -8.23 -0.12 9.88
CA ILE A 4 -8.23 0.32 8.49
C ILE A 4 -6.86 0.03 7.88
N VAL A 5 -6.86 -0.75 6.80
CA VAL A 5 -5.66 -1.12 6.05
C VAL A 5 -5.81 -0.63 4.62
N HIS A 6 -4.87 0.15 4.16
CA HIS A 6 -4.81 0.58 2.77
C HIS A 6 -3.62 -0.08 2.06
N VAL A 7 -3.87 -0.58 0.85
CA VAL A 7 -2.82 -1.07 -0.05
C VAL A 7 -2.68 -0.06 -1.17
N LEU A 8 -1.54 0.63 -1.21
CA LEU A 8 -1.26 1.65 -2.22
C LEU A 8 -0.74 1.00 -3.49
N ALA A 9 -1.49 1.21 -4.58
CA ALA A 9 -1.14 0.80 -5.92
C ALA A 9 -0.82 2.02 -6.80
N PHE A 10 -0.09 1.78 -7.87
CA PHE A 10 0.30 2.77 -8.87
C PHE A 10 0.48 2.08 -10.21
N ALA A 11 0.56 2.84 -11.30
CA ALA A 11 0.76 2.29 -12.64
C ALA A 11 2.00 1.38 -12.69
N ASN A 12 1.84 0.22 -13.32
CA ASN A 12 2.87 -0.81 -13.44
C ASN A 12 3.35 -1.40 -12.10
N ALA A 13 2.52 -1.35 -11.07
CA ALA A 13 2.75 -2.13 -9.86
C ALA A 13 2.73 -3.62 -10.17
N GLN A 14 3.46 -4.41 -9.41
CA GLN A 14 3.38 -5.85 -9.48
C GLN A 14 2.06 -6.32 -8.88
N VAL A 15 1.27 -7.07 -9.65
CA VAL A 15 -0.10 -7.44 -9.25
C VAL A 15 -0.14 -8.20 -7.93
N LEU A 16 0.78 -9.13 -7.71
CA LEU A 16 0.81 -9.91 -6.47
C LEU A 16 1.17 -9.07 -5.24
N ASP A 17 1.86 -7.97 -5.41
CA ASP A 17 2.21 -7.08 -4.31
C ASP A 17 0.99 -6.29 -3.80
N VAL A 18 -0.05 -6.20 -4.61
CA VAL A 18 -1.34 -5.62 -4.24
C VAL A 18 -2.28 -6.72 -3.74
N THR A 19 -2.47 -7.75 -4.55
CA THR A 19 -3.45 -8.81 -4.28
C THR A 19 -3.03 -9.75 -3.16
N GLY A 20 -1.73 -9.96 -2.97
CA GLY A 20 -1.20 -10.81 -1.88
C GLY A 20 -1.56 -10.27 -0.50
N PRO A 21 -1.11 -9.08 -0.13
CA PRO A 21 -1.49 -8.47 1.15
C PRO A 21 -3.00 -8.30 1.30
N LEU A 22 -3.69 -7.85 0.25
CA LEU A 22 -5.15 -7.72 0.25
C LEU A 22 -5.82 -9.02 0.63
N GLN A 23 -5.41 -10.14 0.01
CA GLN A 23 -5.99 -11.44 0.26
C GLN A 23 -5.70 -11.94 1.69
N VAL A 24 -4.52 -11.67 2.23
CA VAL A 24 -4.17 -12.08 3.61
C VAL A 24 -5.14 -11.45 4.61
N PHE A 25 -5.38 -10.16 4.51
CA PHE A 25 -6.33 -9.46 5.39
C PHE A 25 -7.77 -9.92 5.15
N ALA A 26 -8.16 -10.13 3.88
CA ALA A 26 -9.48 -10.64 3.54
C ALA A 26 -9.71 -12.04 4.10
N SER A 27 -8.75 -12.94 3.98
CA SER A 27 -8.84 -14.30 4.52
C SER A 27 -8.92 -14.30 6.05
N THR A 28 -8.26 -13.35 6.71
CA THR A 28 -8.39 -13.18 8.17
C THR A 28 -9.82 -12.78 8.53
N ASN A 29 -10.44 -11.92 7.76
CA ASN A 29 -11.85 -11.56 7.95
C ASN A 29 -12.79 -12.75 7.72
N ASP A 30 -12.52 -13.57 6.70
CA ASP A 30 -13.31 -14.77 6.43
C ASP A 30 -13.25 -15.76 7.60
N LEU A 31 -12.06 -15.96 8.15
CA LEU A 31 -11.87 -16.81 9.32
C LEU A 31 -12.61 -16.25 10.57
N ALA A 32 -12.58 -14.94 10.75
CA ALA A 32 -13.34 -14.30 11.84
C ALA A 32 -14.85 -14.53 11.67
N ARG A 33 -15.40 -14.36 10.46
CA ARG A 33 -16.80 -14.65 10.16
C ARG A 33 -17.17 -16.09 10.49
N GLN A 34 -16.35 -17.05 10.09
CA GLN A 34 -16.60 -18.48 10.36
C GLN A 34 -16.63 -18.78 11.85
N ARG A 35 -15.93 -18.00 12.66
CA ARG A 35 -15.87 -18.14 14.13
C ARG A 35 -16.87 -17.25 14.87
N GLY A 36 -17.71 -16.53 14.16
CA GLY A 36 -18.66 -15.59 14.76
C GLY A 36 -18.01 -14.42 15.49
N LEU A 37 -16.79 -14.04 15.09
CA LEU A 37 -16.02 -12.93 15.66
C LEU A 37 -16.22 -11.63 14.85
N PRO A 38 -16.08 -10.46 15.48
CA PRO A 38 -16.05 -9.20 14.75
C PRO A 38 -14.94 -9.19 13.71
N LEU A 39 -15.18 -8.51 12.58
CA LEU A 39 -14.17 -8.38 11.52
C LEU A 39 -12.98 -7.54 12.00
N PRO A 40 -11.75 -8.09 11.99
CA PRO A 40 -10.59 -7.36 12.47
C PRO A 40 -10.11 -6.24 11.54
N TYR A 41 -10.40 -6.32 10.23
CA TYR A 41 -9.85 -5.39 9.24
C TYR A 41 -10.91 -4.84 8.29
N ALA A 42 -10.74 -3.57 7.90
CA ALA A 42 -11.35 -2.96 6.73
C ALA A 42 -10.23 -2.66 5.74
N VAL A 43 -10.19 -3.39 4.63
CA VAL A 43 -9.06 -3.34 3.68
C VAL A 43 -9.52 -2.74 2.36
N THR A 44 -8.73 -1.80 1.83
CA THR A 44 -9.03 -1.11 0.58
C THR A 44 -7.77 -0.90 -0.24
N VAL A 45 -7.86 -1.12 -1.54
CA VAL A 45 -6.81 -0.71 -2.49
C VAL A 45 -7.03 0.76 -2.83
N ILE A 46 -5.98 1.56 -2.74
CA ILE A 46 -6.01 3.00 -3.01
C ILE A 46 -4.97 3.37 -4.07
N ALA A 47 -5.25 4.42 -4.82
CA ALA A 47 -4.33 4.96 -5.82
C ALA A 47 -4.57 6.46 -6.05
N ALA A 48 -3.54 7.14 -6.53
CA ALA A 48 -3.62 8.57 -6.84
C ALA A 48 -4.47 8.89 -8.07
N GLN A 49 -4.59 7.93 -8.99
CA GLN A 49 -5.33 8.11 -10.25
C GLN A 49 -6.79 7.70 -10.11
N ALA A 50 -7.68 8.37 -10.85
CA ALA A 50 -9.11 8.08 -10.83
C ALA A 50 -9.50 6.88 -11.70
N GLU A 51 -8.75 6.58 -12.77
CA GLU A 51 -8.99 5.47 -13.68
C GLU A 51 -8.45 4.16 -13.04
N PRO A 52 -8.88 2.99 -13.54
CA PRO A 52 -8.31 1.72 -13.12
C PRO A 52 -6.78 1.71 -13.26
N VAL A 53 -6.12 1.14 -12.28
CA VAL A 53 -4.66 1.05 -12.23
C VAL A 53 -4.20 -0.15 -13.04
N MET A 54 -3.47 0.07 -14.12
CA MET A 54 -2.90 -1.01 -14.91
C MET A 54 -1.63 -1.54 -14.23
N THR A 55 -1.63 -2.82 -13.92
CA THR A 55 -0.46 -3.50 -13.37
C THR A 55 0.52 -3.91 -14.47
N SER A 56 1.76 -4.25 -14.09
CA SER A 56 2.77 -4.71 -15.04
C SER A 56 2.43 -6.06 -15.69
N ALA A 57 1.49 -6.81 -15.12
CA ALA A 57 0.99 -8.06 -15.69
C ALA A 57 -0.15 -7.87 -16.70
N GLY A 58 -0.63 -6.63 -16.90
CA GLY A 58 -1.74 -6.34 -17.80
C GLY A 58 -3.12 -6.50 -17.16
N LEU A 59 -3.21 -6.80 -15.87
CA LEU A 59 -4.47 -6.82 -15.13
C LEU A 59 -4.74 -5.41 -14.57
N ALA A 60 -5.93 -4.86 -14.87
CA ALA A 60 -6.35 -3.59 -14.32
C ALA A 60 -6.98 -3.79 -12.94
N LEU A 61 -6.64 -2.92 -11.99
CA LEU A 61 -7.19 -2.91 -10.65
C LEU A 61 -8.10 -1.69 -10.47
N VAL A 62 -9.27 -1.92 -9.89
CA VAL A 62 -10.11 -0.82 -9.41
C VAL A 62 -9.59 -0.42 -8.03
N ALA A 63 -9.32 0.87 -7.85
CA ALA A 63 -8.82 1.41 -6.60
C ALA A 63 -9.68 2.60 -6.16
N GLU A 64 -9.81 2.78 -4.85
CA GLU A 64 -10.38 3.99 -4.28
C GLU A 64 -9.37 5.14 -4.38
N PRO A 65 -9.83 6.40 -4.40
CA PRO A 65 -8.91 7.53 -4.38
C PRO A 65 -8.11 7.57 -3.06
N LEU A 66 -7.00 8.29 -3.08
CA LEU A 66 -6.21 8.51 -1.86
C LEU A 66 -7.10 9.15 -0.79
N PRO A 67 -7.18 8.58 0.42
CA PRO A 67 -7.94 9.18 1.50
C PRO A 67 -7.30 10.51 1.96
N ALA A 68 -8.09 11.34 2.64
CA ALA A 68 -7.58 12.55 3.25
C ALA A 68 -6.41 12.24 4.20
N ILE A 69 -5.50 13.19 4.34
CA ILE A 69 -4.28 13.00 5.14
C ILE A 69 -4.60 12.61 6.58
N ASP A 70 -5.56 13.27 7.18
CA ASP A 70 -5.99 13.05 8.57
C ASP A 70 -6.98 11.90 8.75
N ALA A 71 -7.43 11.28 7.66
CA ALA A 71 -8.33 10.11 7.76
C ALA A 71 -7.62 8.95 8.48
N PRO A 72 -8.33 8.21 9.34
CA PRO A 72 -7.72 7.11 10.08
C PRO A 72 -7.10 6.04 9.18
N CYS A 73 -5.91 5.59 9.55
CA CYS A 73 -5.24 4.47 8.90
C CYS A 73 -4.40 3.70 9.93
N ASP A 74 -4.66 2.41 10.09
CA ASP A 74 -3.84 1.58 10.96
C ASP A 74 -2.55 1.15 10.26
N THR A 75 -2.69 0.65 9.04
CA THR A 75 -1.56 0.13 8.27
C THR A 75 -1.67 0.58 6.81
N LEU A 76 -0.60 1.15 6.30
CA LEU A 76 -0.41 1.41 4.88
C LEU A 76 0.61 0.43 4.33
N VAL A 77 0.22 -0.33 3.30
CA VAL A 77 1.10 -1.26 2.57
C VAL A 77 1.38 -0.67 1.20
N ILE A 78 2.64 -0.43 0.90
CA ILE A 78 3.05 0.10 -0.41
C ILE A 78 3.49 -1.06 -1.29
N ALA A 79 2.83 -1.25 -2.42
CA ALA A 79 3.19 -2.25 -3.41
C ALA A 79 4.55 -1.92 -4.06
N GLY A 80 5.17 -2.93 -4.63
CA GLY A 80 6.38 -2.80 -5.43
C GLY A 80 6.11 -3.05 -6.91
N GLY A 81 7.15 -3.43 -7.61
CA GLY A 81 7.15 -3.57 -9.05
C GLY A 81 7.95 -2.45 -9.71
N TRP A 82 8.24 -2.61 -10.98
CA TRP A 82 9.09 -1.62 -11.67
C TRP A 82 8.45 -0.24 -11.81
N GLY A 83 7.11 -0.13 -11.68
CA GLY A 83 6.41 1.17 -11.64
C GLY A 83 6.73 2.02 -10.41
N VAL A 84 7.39 1.45 -9.38
CA VAL A 84 7.76 2.18 -8.16
C VAL A 84 8.68 3.38 -8.45
N TYR A 85 9.51 3.29 -9.45
CA TYR A 85 10.43 4.37 -9.79
C TYR A 85 9.68 5.61 -10.28
N GLY A 86 8.66 5.43 -11.14
CA GLY A 86 7.78 6.52 -11.54
C GLY A 86 6.97 7.10 -10.38
N ALA A 87 6.47 6.23 -9.50
CA ALA A 87 5.76 6.66 -8.30
C ALA A 87 6.67 7.48 -7.36
N ALA A 88 7.91 7.07 -7.20
CA ALA A 88 8.90 7.77 -6.37
C ALA A 88 9.33 9.14 -6.95
N GLU A 89 9.11 9.37 -8.23
CA GLU A 89 9.36 10.64 -8.91
C GLU A 89 8.14 11.56 -8.96
N ASP A 90 6.99 11.12 -8.48
CA ASP A 90 5.77 11.93 -8.40
C ASP A 90 5.76 12.71 -7.07
N PRO A 91 6.02 14.03 -7.09
CA PRO A 91 6.11 14.82 -5.86
C PRO A 91 4.82 14.80 -5.04
N ALA A 92 3.66 14.82 -5.69
CA ALA A 92 2.37 14.83 -5.00
C ALA A 92 2.15 13.52 -4.25
N LEU A 93 2.47 12.38 -4.85
CA LEU A 93 2.35 11.07 -4.20
C LEU A 93 3.36 10.92 -3.07
N VAL A 94 4.61 11.32 -3.28
CA VAL A 94 5.67 11.29 -2.27
C VAL A 94 5.29 12.14 -1.05
N ASP A 95 4.78 13.34 -1.27
CA ASP A 95 4.33 14.22 -0.20
C ASP A 95 3.13 13.63 0.55
N TRP A 96 2.17 13.04 -0.18
CA TRP A 96 1.05 12.37 0.44
C TRP A 96 1.51 11.22 1.35
N VAL A 97 2.43 10.38 0.90
CA VAL A 97 2.99 9.27 1.70
C VAL A 97 3.67 9.81 2.96
N ARG A 98 4.48 10.86 2.82
CA ARG A 98 5.18 11.49 3.96
C ARG A 98 4.20 12.01 5.00
N GLU A 99 3.21 12.76 4.59
CA GLU A 99 2.24 13.35 5.51
C GLU A 99 1.29 12.29 6.09
N LYS A 100 0.88 11.32 5.27
CA LYS A 100 0.02 10.22 5.73
C LYS A 100 0.67 9.39 6.83
N ALA A 101 1.99 9.25 6.81
CA ALA A 101 2.73 8.51 7.85
C ALA A 101 2.49 9.06 9.26
N ARG A 102 2.23 10.36 9.39
CA ARG A 102 1.95 10.99 10.69
C ARG A 102 0.62 10.54 11.30
N HIS A 103 -0.27 10.01 10.46
CA HIS A 103 -1.62 9.57 10.84
C HIS A 103 -1.80 8.05 10.67
N THR A 104 -0.69 7.33 10.49
CA THR A 104 -0.68 5.89 10.24
C THR A 104 0.19 5.19 11.28
N ARG A 105 -0.38 4.21 11.97
CA ARG A 105 0.36 3.47 13.00
C ARG A 105 1.51 2.65 12.42
N ARG A 106 1.30 1.99 11.27
CA ARG A 106 2.33 1.18 10.60
C ARG A 106 2.46 1.57 9.13
N MET A 107 3.63 2.05 8.76
CA MET A 107 4.03 2.20 7.36
C MET A 107 4.81 0.96 6.94
N THR A 108 4.34 0.28 5.91
CA THR A 108 4.96 -0.95 5.41
C THR A 108 5.11 -0.90 3.90
N SER A 109 6.02 -1.71 3.39
CA SER A 109 6.19 -1.91 1.95
C SER A 109 6.47 -3.38 1.66
N VAL A 110 6.13 -3.82 0.47
CA VAL A 110 6.50 -5.13 -0.04
C VAL A 110 7.38 -4.96 -1.27
N CYS A 111 8.27 -5.92 -1.50
CA CYS A 111 9.15 -5.92 -2.66
C CYS A 111 9.92 -4.58 -2.76
N THR A 112 9.89 -3.95 -3.94
CA THR A 112 10.54 -2.65 -4.19
C THR A 112 9.72 -1.43 -3.74
N GLY A 113 8.59 -1.63 -3.08
CA GLY A 113 7.81 -0.54 -2.48
C GLY A 113 8.60 0.31 -1.49
N ALA A 114 9.67 -0.25 -0.91
CA ALA A 114 10.60 0.47 -0.05
C ALA A 114 11.22 1.72 -0.72
N PHE A 115 11.36 1.74 -2.05
CA PHE A 115 11.89 2.90 -2.77
C PHE A 115 10.97 4.11 -2.69
N LEU A 116 9.64 3.90 -2.67
CA LEU A 116 8.69 5.00 -2.46
C LEU A 116 8.76 5.54 -1.02
N LEU A 117 8.89 4.66 -0.03
CA LEU A 117 9.14 5.08 1.35
C LEU A 117 10.47 5.84 1.50
N ALA A 118 11.51 5.37 0.83
CA ALA A 118 12.81 6.05 0.84
C ALA A 118 12.71 7.45 0.22
N ALA A 119 12.00 7.60 -0.90
CA ALA A 119 11.78 8.89 -1.55
C ALA A 119 11.03 9.88 -0.66
N SER A 120 10.16 9.38 0.23
CA SER A 120 9.43 10.22 1.20
C SER A 120 10.26 10.66 2.39
N GLY A 121 11.48 10.15 2.55
CA GLY A 121 12.36 10.43 3.69
C GLY A 121 12.09 9.60 4.94
N LEU A 122 11.07 8.76 4.93
CA LEU A 122 10.65 7.98 6.11
C LEU A 122 11.65 6.90 6.52
N LEU A 123 12.56 6.49 5.63
CA LEU A 123 13.56 5.46 5.90
C LEU A 123 14.93 6.02 6.27
N ASP A 124 15.08 7.33 6.32
CA ASP A 124 16.36 7.97 6.64
C ASP A 124 16.84 7.53 8.04
N GLY A 125 18.08 7.04 8.10
CA GLY A 125 18.66 6.51 9.33
C GLY A 125 18.15 5.14 9.78
N CYS A 126 17.25 4.51 9.00
CA CYS A 126 16.70 3.20 9.31
C CYS A 126 17.49 2.08 8.63
N ARG A 127 17.53 0.91 9.27
CA ARG A 127 17.97 -0.33 8.62
C ARG A 127 16.77 -0.92 7.92
N VAL A 128 16.88 -1.11 6.60
CA VAL A 128 15.76 -1.54 5.76
C VAL A 128 16.20 -2.66 4.81
N ALA A 129 15.20 -3.37 4.30
CA ALA A 129 15.37 -4.35 3.23
C ALA A 129 14.37 -4.06 2.12
N THR A 130 14.70 -4.52 0.93
CA THR A 130 13.85 -4.44 -0.25
C THR A 130 13.92 -5.77 -0.99
N HIS A 131 13.41 -5.83 -2.22
CA HIS A 131 13.53 -7.03 -3.03
C HIS A 131 15.02 -7.38 -3.24
N TRP A 132 15.37 -8.65 -3.10
CA TRP A 132 16.76 -9.11 -3.10
C TRP A 132 17.56 -8.70 -4.34
N THR A 133 16.90 -8.52 -5.51
CA THR A 133 17.58 -8.04 -6.72
C THR A 133 17.96 -6.57 -6.67
N ARG A 134 17.49 -5.83 -5.64
CA ARG A 134 17.70 -4.38 -5.47
C ARG A 134 18.37 -4.02 -4.15
N CYS A 135 18.84 -5.01 -3.41
CA CYS A 135 19.62 -4.76 -2.20
C CYS A 135 21.03 -4.27 -2.51
#